data_d318998ecfed6df8e506dda2d5374bd6
#
_entry.id   d318998ecfed6df8e506dda2d5374bd6
#
_cell.length_a   1.000
_cell.length_b   1.000
_cell.length_c   1.000
_cell.angle_alpha   90.00
_cell.angle_beta   90.00
_cell.angle_gamma   90.00
#
_symmetry.space_group_name_H-M   'P 1'
#
loop_
_entity.id
_entity.type
_entity.pdbx_description
1 polymer ?
#
loop_
_entity_poly.entity_id
_entity_poly.type
_entity_poly.pdbx_seq_one_letter_code
_entity_poly.pdbx_strand_id
1 'polypeptide(L)'
;TKMFEIEFPLFAFTHCRDVVVAVSKAGGFGVYAAGGLTNEQFEIDLKWIDNEIGGRPYGVDLLIPNKSLAQDEEFDSEKLKAMIPKEYGDFRADILEKHGIDGSDFRSFEQDDERGMGLAKNTKEEGSKNIVDIALSHPISLIVNALGVPPFWLLELAKEKGIKVGAMIGSSKHAIKQAEAGVDLLIASGTEAGGHTGEVSTMVLIPEIFEAIKPYGDIPILAAGGIMNGQQMAAAMAMGAGGAWCGSVWLTTIESELPLVMKEKMIEANSSQTIRSKSRTGKHSRQLVSSWTEAWEAPDALEPLPMPLQTMVTDPPLIKAFKLAEGGHEGAKELVTYWVGQGVGLLKHSISASDVVQEFKEGFIDGYERLHEFMQE
;
A
#
# COMPACT_ATOMS: atom_id res chain seq x y z
N THR A 1 -3.22 20.82 5.09
CA THR A 1 -4.16 20.85 6.24
C THR A 1 -5.50 21.49 5.85
N LYS A 2 -5.53 22.67 5.21
CA LYS A 2 -6.78 23.38 4.88
C LYS A 2 -7.74 22.58 4.00
N MET A 3 -7.25 21.78 3.04
CA MET A 3 -8.08 21.00 2.10
C MET A 3 -8.97 19.98 2.81
N PHE A 4 -8.48 19.38 3.91
CA PHE A 4 -9.16 18.31 4.64
C PHE A 4 -9.49 18.69 6.09
N GLU A 5 -9.24 19.93 6.51
CA GLU A 5 -9.48 20.42 7.87
C GLU A 5 -8.77 19.60 8.95
N ILE A 6 -7.55 19.11 8.66
CA ILE A 6 -6.70 18.34 9.56
C ILE A 6 -5.65 19.21 10.24
N GLU A 7 -5.18 18.79 11.41
CA GLU A 7 -4.18 19.49 12.21
C GLU A 7 -2.79 19.38 11.60
N PHE A 8 -2.44 18.18 11.13
CA PHE A 8 -1.10 17.85 10.64
C PHE A 8 -1.17 17.07 9.32
N PRO A 9 -0.39 17.42 8.27
CA PRO A 9 -0.52 16.84 6.94
C PRO A 9 0.18 15.47 6.81
N LEU A 10 -0.14 14.56 7.74
CA LEU A 10 0.30 13.18 7.77
C LEU A 10 -0.85 12.26 7.41
N PHE A 11 -0.69 11.54 6.29
CA PHE A 11 -1.68 10.60 5.76
C PHE A 11 -1.24 9.17 6.04
N ALA A 12 -2.14 8.39 6.63
CA ALA A 12 -1.90 6.99 6.95
C ALA A 12 -2.61 6.08 5.95
N PHE A 13 -1.84 5.46 5.07
CA PHE A 13 -2.31 4.37 4.22
C PHE A 13 -2.29 3.07 5.02
N THR A 14 -3.44 2.43 5.17
CA THR A 14 -3.56 1.20 5.96
C THR A 14 -4.74 0.34 5.53
N HIS A 15 -4.62 -0.99 5.70
CA HIS A 15 -5.70 -1.95 5.55
C HIS A 15 -6.46 -2.20 6.87
N CYS A 16 -6.05 -1.54 7.97
CA CYS A 16 -6.63 -1.70 9.29
C CYS A 16 -7.50 -0.49 9.63
N ARG A 17 -8.80 -0.71 9.83
CA ARG A 17 -9.77 0.34 10.17
C ARG A 17 -9.47 1.03 11.50
N ASP A 18 -8.92 0.29 12.47
CA ASP A 18 -8.54 0.83 13.79
C ASP A 18 -7.42 1.88 13.67
N VAL A 19 -6.43 1.65 12.80
CA VAL A 19 -5.37 2.61 12.49
C VAL A 19 -5.95 3.87 11.83
N VAL A 20 -6.91 3.73 10.90
CA VAL A 20 -7.59 4.88 10.27
C VAL A 20 -8.20 5.79 11.34
N VAL A 21 -8.95 5.21 12.28
CA VAL A 21 -9.61 5.93 13.36
C VAL A 21 -8.60 6.60 14.28
N ALA A 22 -7.57 5.85 14.73
CA ALA A 22 -6.56 6.35 15.65
C ALA A 22 -5.79 7.54 15.06
N VAL A 23 -5.34 7.45 13.81
CA VAL A 23 -4.60 8.53 13.12
C VAL A 23 -5.48 9.77 12.91
N SER A 24 -6.73 9.60 12.46
CA SER A 24 -7.64 10.74 12.24
C SER A 24 -7.98 11.44 13.56
N LYS A 25 -8.20 10.71 14.64
CA LYS A 25 -8.41 11.27 16.00
C LYS A 25 -7.19 12.02 16.52
N ALA A 26 -5.97 11.57 16.17
CA ALA A 26 -4.71 12.23 16.55
C ALA A 26 -4.37 13.49 15.72
N GLY A 27 -5.22 13.87 14.76
CA GLY A 27 -5.07 15.08 13.95
C GLY A 27 -4.36 14.88 12.60
N GLY A 28 -4.04 13.61 12.24
CA GLY A 28 -3.64 13.21 10.89
C GLY A 28 -4.85 12.91 9.99
N PHE A 29 -4.64 12.11 8.95
CA PHE A 29 -5.67 11.70 8.00
C PHE A 29 -5.55 10.20 7.70
N GLY A 30 -6.47 9.38 8.20
CA GLY A 30 -6.52 7.96 7.90
C GLY A 30 -7.08 7.69 6.50
N VAL A 31 -6.47 6.77 5.77
CA VAL A 31 -6.93 6.31 4.47
C VAL A 31 -7.06 4.80 4.48
N TYR A 32 -8.29 4.32 4.35
CA TYR A 32 -8.60 2.90 4.37
C TYR A 32 -8.41 2.28 2.99
N ALA A 33 -7.49 1.33 2.87
CA ALA A 33 -7.20 0.63 1.63
C ALA A 33 -8.13 -0.58 1.45
N ALA A 34 -9.04 -0.49 0.48
CA ALA A 34 -10.08 -1.50 0.24
C ALA A 34 -9.65 -2.60 -0.74
N GLY A 35 -8.37 -2.64 -1.14
CA GLY A 35 -7.88 -3.63 -2.11
C GLY A 35 -8.09 -5.07 -1.63
N GLY A 36 -8.88 -5.85 -2.37
CA GLY A 36 -9.14 -7.26 -2.07
C GLY A 36 -10.33 -7.55 -1.14
N LEU A 37 -11.00 -6.54 -0.62
CA LEU A 37 -12.22 -6.71 0.18
C LEU A 37 -13.43 -7.02 -0.70
N THR A 38 -14.39 -7.76 -0.13
CA THR A 38 -15.73 -7.84 -0.72
C THR A 38 -16.48 -6.53 -0.45
N ASN A 39 -17.49 -6.22 -1.28
CA ASN A 39 -18.33 -5.04 -1.07
C ASN A 39 -19.00 -5.05 0.32
N GLU A 40 -19.44 -6.23 0.79
CA GLU A 40 -20.04 -6.40 2.10
C GLU A 40 -19.04 -6.08 3.24
N GLN A 41 -17.82 -6.64 3.15
CA GLN A 41 -16.79 -6.37 4.16
C GLN A 41 -16.40 -4.89 4.17
N PHE A 42 -16.26 -4.28 3.00
CA PHE A 42 -15.95 -2.85 2.87
C PHE A 42 -17.02 -1.97 3.52
N GLU A 43 -18.29 -2.27 3.26
CA GLU A 43 -19.42 -1.56 3.88
C GLU A 43 -19.45 -1.71 5.42
N ILE A 44 -19.15 -2.92 5.93
CA ILE A 44 -19.06 -3.18 7.38
C ILE A 44 -17.94 -2.34 8.01
N ASP A 45 -16.78 -2.30 7.37
CA ASP A 45 -15.62 -1.59 7.90
C ASP A 45 -15.83 -0.06 7.85
N LEU A 46 -16.42 0.47 6.79
CA LEU A 46 -16.74 1.89 6.71
C LEU A 46 -17.78 2.32 7.77
N LYS A 47 -18.83 1.53 7.99
CA LYS A 47 -19.80 1.76 9.08
C LYS A 47 -19.13 1.79 10.44
N TRP A 48 -18.21 0.88 10.68
CA TRP A 48 -17.45 0.85 11.91
C TRP A 48 -16.58 2.09 12.07
N ILE A 49 -15.84 2.50 11.00
CA ILE A 49 -15.04 3.73 10.99
C ILE A 49 -15.93 4.94 11.31
N ASP A 50 -17.08 5.10 10.65
CA ASP A 50 -18.00 6.22 10.85
C ASP A 50 -18.45 6.34 12.31
N ASN A 51 -18.74 5.21 12.95
CA ASN A 51 -19.18 5.18 14.35
C ASN A 51 -18.04 5.57 15.31
N GLU A 52 -16.82 5.15 15.01
CA GLU A 52 -15.69 5.30 15.93
C GLU A 52 -14.91 6.60 15.72
N ILE A 53 -14.90 7.18 14.51
CA ILE A 53 -13.97 8.27 14.13
C ILE A 53 -14.33 9.63 14.76
N GLY A 54 -15.53 9.79 15.31
CA GLY A 54 -15.94 11.02 16.01
C GLY A 54 -16.04 12.24 15.09
N GLY A 55 -16.45 12.05 13.84
CA GLY A 55 -16.61 13.13 12.85
C GLY A 55 -15.31 13.69 12.30
N ARG A 56 -14.16 13.07 12.57
CA ARG A 56 -12.89 13.43 11.94
C ARG A 56 -12.86 12.98 10.48
N PRO A 57 -12.20 13.72 9.58
CA PRO A 57 -12.11 13.35 8.17
C PRO A 57 -11.25 12.12 7.96
N TYR A 58 -11.64 11.33 6.96
CA TYR A 58 -10.87 10.18 6.47
C TYR A 58 -11.10 9.95 4.97
N GLY A 59 -10.35 9.06 4.39
CA GLY A 59 -10.47 8.70 2.98
C GLY A 59 -10.37 7.21 2.74
N VAL A 60 -10.53 6.83 1.47
CA VAL A 60 -10.38 5.45 1.00
C VAL A 60 -9.41 5.39 -0.17
N ASP A 61 -8.69 4.26 -0.29
CA ASP A 61 -7.84 3.93 -1.43
C ASP A 61 -8.47 2.76 -2.20
N LEU A 62 -8.74 2.99 -3.48
CA LEU A 62 -9.44 2.07 -4.36
C LEU A 62 -8.60 1.74 -5.59
N LEU A 63 -8.89 0.61 -6.23
CA LEU A 63 -8.26 0.15 -7.44
C LEU A 63 -9.25 0.25 -8.62
N ILE A 64 -9.32 1.41 -9.25
CA ILE A 64 -10.29 1.70 -10.30
C ILE A 64 -9.56 1.86 -11.63
N PRO A 65 -9.66 0.90 -12.57
CA PRO A 65 -9.00 1.00 -13.86
C PRO A 65 -9.71 2.03 -14.75
N ASN A 66 -8.95 2.79 -15.53
CA ASN A 66 -9.50 3.76 -16.50
C ASN A 66 -10.19 3.07 -17.69
N LYS A 67 -9.67 1.92 -18.09
CA LYS A 67 -10.30 1.08 -19.12
C LYS A 67 -10.76 -0.20 -18.44
N SER A 68 -12.02 -0.55 -18.58
CA SER A 68 -12.47 -1.90 -18.31
C SER A 68 -11.46 -2.87 -18.95
N LEU A 69 -10.84 -3.73 -18.16
CA LEU A 69 -10.14 -4.89 -18.68
C LEU A 69 -11.18 -5.57 -19.57
N ALA A 70 -10.88 -5.71 -20.84
CA ALA A 70 -11.80 -5.96 -21.97
C ALA A 70 -13.10 -6.68 -21.58
N GLN A 71 -14.22 -6.15 -22.04
CA GLN A 71 -15.58 -6.66 -21.77
C GLN A 71 -15.78 -8.15 -22.14
N ASP A 72 -14.78 -8.78 -22.80
CA ASP A 72 -14.89 -10.10 -23.43
C ASP A 72 -14.10 -11.23 -22.75
N GLU A 73 -13.26 -10.96 -21.75
CA GLU A 73 -12.63 -12.04 -20.98
C GLU A 73 -13.29 -12.13 -19.60
N GLU A 74 -14.25 -13.04 -19.47
CA GLU A 74 -14.61 -13.62 -18.19
C GLU A 74 -13.31 -14.00 -17.49
N PHE A 75 -13.04 -13.37 -16.34
CA PHE A 75 -11.95 -13.76 -15.44
C PHE A 75 -12.31 -15.16 -14.92
N ASP A 76 -12.03 -16.17 -15.76
CA ASP A 76 -12.26 -17.57 -15.47
C ASP A 76 -11.03 -18.08 -14.71
N SER A 77 -11.19 -18.25 -13.39
CA SER A 77 -10.16 -18.77 -12.51
C SER A 77 -9.55 -20.07 -13.05
N GLU A 78 -10.36 -20.96 -13.58
CA GLU A 78 -9.90 -22.24 -14.09
C GLU A 78 -9.04 -22.09 -15.34
N LYS A 79 -9.40 -21.15 -16.24
CA LYS A 79 -8.55 -20.82 -17.39
C LYS A 79 -7.22 -20.23 -16.97
N LEU A 80 -7.20 -19.33 -15.97
CA LEU A 80 -5.97 -18.75 -15.45
C LEU A 80 -5.09 -19.80 -14.78
N LYS A 81 -5.67 -20.67 -13.94
CA LYS A 81 -4.94 -21.81 -13.34
C LYS A 81 -4.33 -22.71 -14.40
N ALA A 82 -5.07 -23.02 -15.48
CA ALA A 82 -4.58 -23.84 -16.58
C ALA A 82 -3.41 -23.20 -17.37
N MET A 83 -3.22 -21.87 -17.27
CA MET A 83 -2.09 -21.16 -17.88
C MET A 83 -0.80 -21.26 -17.05
N ILE A 84 -0.87 -21.66 -15.79
CA ILE A 84 0.31 -21.76 -14.91
C ILE A 84 1.03 -23.09 -15.21
N PRO A 85 2.30 -23.07 -15.64
CA PRO A 85 3.06 -24.29 -15.87
C PRO A 85 3.25 -25.10 -14.57
N LYS A 86 3.25 -26.43 -14.71
CA LYS A 86 3.33 -27.35 -13.55
C LYS A 86 4.57 -27.12 -12.68
N GLU A 87 5.69 -26.72 -13.27
CA GLU A 87 6.93 -26.45 -12.55
C GLU A 87 6.78 -25.38 -11.46
N TYR A 88 5.86 -24.44 -11.56
CA TYR A 88 5.57 -23.45 -10.52
C TYR A 88 4.88 -24.07 -9.29
N GLY A 89 4.05 -25.10 -9.52
CA GLY A 89 3.46 -25.89 -8.45
C GLY A 89 4.54 -26.68 -7.70
N ASP A 90 5.41 -27.37 -8.42
CA ASP A 90 6.52 -28.11 -7.85
C ASP A 90 7.48 -27.16 -7.09
N PHE A 91 7.85 -26.03 -7.68
CA PHE A 91 8.76 -25.05 -7.08
C PHE A 91 8.23 -24.49 -5.75
N ARG A 92 6.96 -24.04 -5.68
CA ARG A 92 6.37 -23.53 -4.45
C ARG A 92 6.21 -24.58 -3.36
N ALA A 93 5.92 -25.83 -3.75
CA ALA A 93 5.84 -26.97 -2.83
C ALA A 93 7.21 -27.30 -2.24
N ASP A 94 8.26 -27.35 -3.08
CA ASP A 94 9.63 -27.63 -2.65
C ASP A 94 10.15 -26.55 -1.68
N ILE A 95 9.79 -25.27 -1.85
CA ILE A 95 10.12 -24.22 -0.88
C ILE A 95 9.50 -24.53 0.49
N LEU A 96 8.23 -24.91 0.53
CA LEU A 96 7.55 -25.27 1.79
C LEU A 96 8.20 -26.49 2.45
N GLU A 97 8.46 -27.55 1.68
CA GLU A 97 9.04 -28.80 2.17
C GLU A 97 10.46 -28.62 2.74
N LYS A 98 11.28 -27.75 2.13
CA LYS A 98 12.61 -27.37 2.67
C LYS A 98 12.53 -26.74 4.06
N HIS A 99 11.39 -26.16 4.42
CA HIS A 99 11.15 -25.52 5.72
C HIS A 99 10.25 -26.37 6.64
N GLY A 100 10.12 -27.68 6.34
CA GLY A 100 9.37 -28.63 7.18
C GLY A 100 7.85 -28.46 7.12
N ILE A 101 7.33 -27.83 6.06
CA ILE A 101 5.91 -27.64 5.83
C ILE A 101 5.47 -28.55 4.69
N ASP A 102 4.40 -29.32 4.90
CA ASP A 102 3.83 -30.15 3.83
C ASP A 102 3.38 -29.28 2.65
N GLY A 103 4.04 -29.48 1.51
CA GLY A 103 3.81 -28.78 0.25
C GLY A 103 2.94 -29.55 -0.73
N SER A 104 2.49 -30.77 -0.40
CA SER A 104 1.80 -31.68 -1.33
C SER A 104 0.56 -31.04 -2.00
N ASP A 105 -0.23 -30.28 -1.26
CA ASP A 105 -1.43 -29.57 -1.74
C ASP A 105 -1.10 -28.47 -2.76
N PHE A 106 0.14 -28.00 -2.80
CA PHE A 106 0.57 -26.89 -3.66
C PHE A 106 1.26 -27.31 -4.96
N ARG A 107 1.41 -28.64 -5.20
CA ARG A 107 1.96 -29.15 -6.47
C ARG A 107 1.00 -28.98 -7.64
N SER A 108 -0.30 -28.83 -7.37
CA SER A 108 -1.32 -28.46 -8.35
C SER A 108 -2.01 -27.16 -7.95
N PHE A 109 -2.80 -26.57 -8.86
CA PHE A 109 -3.56 -25.34 -8.62
C PHE A 109 -5.06 -25.60 -8.41
N GLU A 110 -5.47 -26.85 -8.29
CA GLU A 110 -6.88 -27.24 -8.19
C GLU A 110 -7.56 -26.81 -6.91
N GLN A 111 -6.81 -26.81 -5.80
CA GLN A 111 -7.32 -26.51 -4.46
C GLN A 111 -7.08 -25.06 -4.01
N ASP A 112 -6.53 -24.21 -4.87
CA ASP A 112 -6.20 -22.83 -4.51
C ASP A 112 -7.47 -22.01 -4.24
N ASP A 113 -7.51 -21.40 -3.06
CA ASP A 113 -8.61 -20.55 -2.59
C ASP A 113 -8.78 -19.31 -3.49
N GLU A 114 -10.03 -18.93 -3.71
CA GLU A 114 -10.44 -17.82 -4.59
C GLU A 114 -10.11 -16.41 -4.04
N ARG A 115 -9.37 -16.28 -2.94
CA ARG A 115 -9.08 -14.98 -2.29
C ARG A 115 -8.38 -13.97 -3.20
N GLY A 116 -7.53 -14.41 -4.11
CA GLY A 116 -6.93 -13.55 -5.15
C GLY A 116 -7.94 -12.99 -6.16
N MET A 117 -9.15 -13.53 -6.18
CA MET A 117 -10.20 -13.15 -7.13
C MET A 117 -11.03 -11.94 -6.68
N GLY A 118 -11.03 -11.57 -5.40
CA GLY A 118 -11.72 -10.36 -4.92
C GLY A 118 -11.20 -9.11 -5.64
N LEU A 119 -9.90 -9.00 -5.79
CA LEU A 119 -9.25 -7.91 -6.52
C LEU A 119 -9.68 -7.87 -8.00
N ALA A 120 -9.75 -9.01 -8.65
CA ALA A 120 -10.15 -9.12 -10.05
C ALA A 120 -11.62 -8.78 -10.29
N LYS A 121 -12.50 -9.13 -9.35
CA LYS A 121 -13.93 -8.77 -9.42
C LYS A 121 -14.15 -7.26 -9.29
N ASN A 122 -13.43 -6.61 -8.36
CA ASN A 122 -13.55 -5.17 -8.11
C ASN A 122 -12.94 -4.31 -9.23
N THR A 123 -12.09 -4.86 -10.09
CA THR A 123 -11.52 -4.15 -11.25
C THR A 123 -12.37 -4.22 -12.53
N LYS A 124 -13.50 -4.94 -12.54
CA LYS A 124 -14.51 -4.82 -13.60
C LYS A 124 -15.27 -3.50 -13.45
N GLU A 125 -15.79 -2.94 -14.55
CA GLU A 125 -16.49 -1.64 -14.53
C GLU A 125 -17.66 -1.60 -13.54
N GLU A 126 -18.48 -2.65 -13.52
CA GLU A 126 -19.60 -2.77 -12.57
C GLU A 126 -19.11 -2.90 -11.12
N GLY A 127 -18.09 -3.72 -10.86
CA GLY A 127 -17.48 -3.86 -9.54
C GLY A 127 -16.86 -2.54 -9.06
N SER A 128 -16.19 -1.80 -9.96
CA SER A 128 -15.61 -0.50 -9.66
C SER A 128 -16.67 0.55 -9.33
N LYS A 129 -17.80 0.56 -10.02
CA LYS A 129 -18.92 1.46 -9.70
C LYS A 129 -19.55 1.13 -8.36
N ASN A 130 -19.80 -0.16 -8.10
CA ASN A 130 -20.39 -0.59 -6.83
C ASN A 130 -19.53 -0.21 -5.62
N ILE A 131 -18.21 -0.42 -5.68
CA ILE A 131 -17.33 -0.06 -4.55
C ILE A 131 -17.24 1.46 -4.35
N VAL A 132 -17.30 2.25 -5.44
CA VAL A 132 -17.36 3.71 -5.37
C VAL A 132 -18.68 4.17 -4.79
N ASP A 133 -19.81 3.59 -5.17
CA ASP A 133 -21.13 3.94 -4.62
C ASP A 133 -21.20 3.65 -3.12
N ILE A 134 -20.63 2.54 -2.66
CA ILE A 134 -20.48 2.25 -1.24
C ILE A 134 -19.65 3.35 -0.57
N ALA A 135 -18.44 3.64 -1.06
CA ALA A 135 -17.57 4.66 -0.50
C ALA A 135 -18.27 6.03 -0.41
N LEU A 136 -19.00 6.44 -1.44
CA LEU A 136 -19.72 7.71 -1.53
C LEU A 136 -20.99 7.78 -0.68
N SER A 137 -21.45 6.67 -0.10
CA SER A 137 -22.55 6.63 0.87
C SER A 137 -22.09 6.97 2.30
N HIS A 138 -20.77 7.03 2.53
CA HIS A 138 -20.12 7.36 3.80
C HIS A 138 -19.52 8.77 3.79
N PRO A 139 -19.25 9.41 4.96
CA PRO A 139 -18.75 10.79 5.06
C PRO A 139 -17.23 10.87 4.76
N ILE A 140 -16.77 10.21 3.71
CA ILE A 140 -15.38 10.27 3.29
C ILE A 140 -15.07 11.65 2.68
N SER A 141 -13.81 12.07 2.77
CA SER A 141 -13.35 13.36 2.21
C SER A 141 -12.40 13.18 1.02
N LEU A 142 -11.89 11.93 0.82
CA LEU A 142 -10.91 11.61 -0.19
C LEU A 142 -11.13 10.20 -0.76
N ILE A 143 -11.06 10.09 -2.09
CA ILE A 143 -10.84 8.82 -2.78
C ILE A 143 -9.47 8.88 -3.44
N VAL A 144 -8.59 7.92 -3.14
CA VAL A 144 -7.32 7.74 -3.86
C VAL A 144 -7.49 6.62 -4.88
N ASN A 145 -7.06 6.86 -6.12
CA ASN A 145 -6.96 5.80 -7.11
C ASN A 145 -5.52 5.32 -7.24
N ALA A 146 -5.27 4.09 -6.85
CA ALA A 146 -3.94 3.46 -6.96
C ALA A 146 -3.69 2.80 -8.33
N LEU A 147 -4.64 2.81 -9.26
CA LEU A 147 -4.57 2.13 -10.55
C LEU A 147 -4.67 3.08 -11.75
N GLY A 148 -3.60 3.83 -12.01
CA GLY A 148 -3.50 4.73 -13.16
C GLY A 148 -4.38 5.98 -13.06
N VAL A 149 -4.76 6.56 -14.21
CA VAL A 149 -5.59 7.76 -14.24
C VAL A 149 -7.03 7.42 -13.84
N PRO A 150 -7.64 8.14 -12.86
CA PRO A 150 -9.03 7.92 -12.50
C PRO A 150 -9.96 8.08 -13.71
N PRO A 151 -10.99 7.24 -13.86
CA PRO A 151 -11.99 7.43 -14.91
C PRO A 151 -12.71 8.78 -14.77
N PHE A 152 -13.05 9.39 -15.89
CA PHE A 152 -13.72 10.70 -15.90
C PHE A 152 -15.03 10.71 -15.08
N TRP A 153 -15.82 9.63 -15.15
CA TRP A 153 -17.05 9.51 -14.35
C TRP A 153 -16.81 9.56 -12.84
N LEU A 154 -15.66 9.05 -12.35
CA LEU A 154 -15.31 9.12 -10.93
C LEU A 154 -14.98 10.56 -10.52
N LEU A 155 -14.21 11.28 -11.35
CA LEU A 155 -13.84 12.67 -11.08
C LEU A 155 -15.08 13.57 -11.01
N GLU A 156 -16.02 13.42 -11.95
CA GLU A 156 -17.29 14.18 -11.95
C GLU A 156 -18.15 13.85 -10.73
N LEU A 157 -18.34 12.57 -10.43
CA LEU A 157 -19.16 12.13 -9.31
C LEU A 157 -18.59 12.58 -7.95
N ALA A 158 -17.28 12.48 -7.76
CA ALA A 158 -16.61 12.95 -6.56
C ALA A 158 -16.74 14.49 -6.41
N LYS A 159 -16.58 15.22 -7.51
CA LYS A 159 -16.73 16.67 -7.54
C LYS A 159 -18.15 17.11 -7.17
N GLU A 160 -19.18 16.44 -7.68
CA GLU A 160 -20.59 16.71 -7.33
C GLU A 160 -20.86 16.54 -5.83
N LYS A 161 -20.17 15.58 -5.19
CA LYS A 161 -20.28 15.30 -3.75
C LYS A 161 -19.30 16.10 -2.88
N GLY A 162 -18.43 16.92 -3.49
CA GLY A 162 -17.41 17.69 -2.76
C GLY A 162 -16.26 16.84 -2.21
N ILE A 163 -16.09 15.62 -2.70
CA ILE A 163 -15.04 14.68 -2.30
C ILE A 163 -13.82 14.89 -3.18
N LYS A 164 -12.64 14.87 -2.59
CA LYS A 164 -11.37 15.03 -3.30
C LYS A 164 -10.92 13.70 -3.94
N VAL A 165 -10.27 13.80 -5.10
CA VAL A 165 -9.69 12.64 -5.77
C VAL A 165 -8.17 12.78 -5.81
N GLY A 166 -7.48 11.78 -5.25
CA GLY A 166 -6.04 11.65 -5.30
C GLY A 166 -5.59 10.53 -6.24
N ALA A 167 -4.34 10.59 -6.70
CA ALA A 167 -3.78 9.53 -7.53
C ALA A 167 -2.34 9.22 -7.15
N MET A 168 -2.01 7.90 -7.12
CA MET A 168 -0.63 7.44 -6.90
C MET A 168 0.20 7.54 -8.16
N ILE A 169 1.41 8.06 -8.03
CA ILE A 169 2.36 8.27 -9.13
C ILE A 169 3.77 7.86 -8.73
N GLY A 170 4.56 7.42 -9.72
CA GLY A 170 5.97 7.07 -9.55
C GLY A 170 6.90 7.75 -10.58
N SER A 171 6.41 8.77 -11.30
CA SER A 171 7.22 9.55 -12.26
C SER A 171 6.56 10.89 -12.60
N SER A 172 7.35 11.87 -13.06
CA SER A 172 6.86 13.15 -13.59
C SER A 172 5.88 12.98 -14.77
N LYS A 173 6.12 12.01 -15.64
CA LYS A 173 5.19 11.66 -16.74
C LYS A 173 3.82 11.22 -16.23
N HIS A 174 3.76 10.47 -15.14
CA HIS A 174 2.50 10.10 -14.50
C HIS A 174 1.84 11.31 -13.84
N ALA A 175 2.61 12.17 -13.17
CA ALA A 175 2.13 13.39 -12.54
C ALA A 175 1.41 14.32 -13.54
N ILE A 176 2.05 14.57 -14.69
CA ILE A 176 1.47 15.40 -15.77
C ILE A 176 0.11 14.83 -16.22
N LYS A 177 0.03 13.51 -16.50
CA LYS A 177 -1.22 12.87 -16.92
C LYS A 177 -2.34 13.00 -15.89
N GLN A 178 -2.00 12.91 -14.61
CA GLN A 178 -2.96 13.06 -13.51
C GLN A 178 -3.43 14.50 -13.38
N ALA A 179 -2.50 15.46 -13.49
CA ALA A 179 -2.81 16.89 -13.48
C ALA A 179 -3.72 17.28 -14.65
N GLU A 180 -3.44 16.78 -15.86
CA GLU A 180 -4.29 16.96 -17.05
C GLU A 180 -5.68 16.36 -16.87
N ALA A 181 -5.82 15.26 -16.14
CA ALA A 181 -7.09 14.64 -15.83
C ALA A 181 -7.90 15.40 -14.77
N GLY A 182 -7.28 16.31 -14.02
CA GLY A 182 -7.95 17.16 -13.02
C GLY A 182 -8.07 16.52 -11.64
N VAL A 183 -7.09 15.68 -11.22
CA VAL A 183 -7.04 15.19 -9.83
C VAL A 183 -6.73 16.32 -8.86
N ASP A 184 -7.24 16.21 -7.63
CA ASP A 184 -7.07 17.25 -6.60
C ASP A 184 -5.72 17.15 -5.87
N LEU A 185 -5.09 15.98 -5.83
CA LEU A 185 -3.78 15.79 -5.19
C LEU A 185 -3.01 14.59 -5.77
N LEU A 186 -1.69 14.61 -5.62
CA LEU A 186 -0.78 13.55 -6.10
C LEU A 186 -0.09 12.87 -4.93
N ILE A 187 -0.01 11.55 -4.95
CA ILE A 187 0.80 10.76 -4.01
C ILE A 187 2.04 10.27 -4.75
N ALA A 188 3.17 10.92 -4.51
CA ALA A 188 4.45 10.63 -5.17
C ALA A 188 5.20 9.54 -4.42
N SER A 189 5.17 8.32 -4.96
CA SER A 189 5.74 7.13 -4.32
C SER A 189 7.11 6.79 -4.90
N GLY A 190 8.16 7.04 -4.10
CA GLY A 190 9.54 6.68 -4.44
C GLY A 190 9.84 5.19 -4.30
N THR A 191 11.01 4.78 -4.80
CA THR A 191 11.45 3.37 -4.81
C THR A 191 11.61 2.77 -3.42
N GLU A 192 11.74 3.58 -2.38
CA GLU A 192 11.87 3.16 -0.98
C GLU A 192 10.56 2.66 -0.36
N ALA A 193 9.43 2.91 -1.03
CA ALA A 193 8.11 2.49 -0.53
C ALA A 193 7.95 0.97 -0.47
N GLY A 194 7.12 0.49 0.44
CA GLY A 194 6.62 -0.89 0.43
C GLY A 194 5.55 -1.11 -0.64
N GLY A 195 5.38 -2.34 -1.08
CA GLY A 195 4.45 -2.66 -2.17
C GLY A 195 5.00 -2.29 -3.56
N HIS A 196 4.12 -2.10 -4.52
CA HIS A 196 4.51 -1.78 -5.89
C HIS A 196 5.18 -0.40 -5.99
N THR A 197 6.38 -0.34 -6.55
CA THR A 197 7.19 0.88 -6.63
C THR A 197 7.78 1.10 -8.00
N GLY A 198 8.01 2.38 -8.33
CA GLY A 198 8.90 2.79 -9.42
C GLY A 198 10.38 2.59 -9.08
N GLU A 199 11.25 3.23 -9.85
CA GLU A 199 12.72 3.13 -9.72
C GLU A 199 13.36 4.39 -9.14
N VAL A 200 12.66 5.52 -9.22
CA VAL A 200 13.15 6.81 -8.77
C VAL A 200 12.99 6.94 -7.26
N SER A 201 14.07 7.38 -6.57
CA SER A 201 14.02 7.60 -5.12
C SER A 201 13.14 8.80 -4.75
N THR A 202 12.57 8.79 -3.55
CA THR A 202 11.72 9.87 -3.03
C THR A 202 12.43 11.22 -3.07
N MET A 203 13.74 11.25 -2.74
CA MET A 203 14.58 12.44 -2.74
C MET A 203 14.70 13.10 -4.12
N VAL A 204 14.65 12.30 -5.20
CA VAL A 204 14.73 12.80 -6.59
C VAL A 204 13.33 13.03 -7.16
N LEU A 205 12.39 12.14 -6.85
CA LEU A 205 11.05 12.15 -7.41
C LEU A 205 10.24 13.39 -7.02
N ILE A 206 10.29 13.79 -5.74
CA ILE A 206 9.49 14.91 -5.23
C ILE A 206 9.82 16.22 -5.94
N PRO A 207 11.09 16.71 -6.00
CA PRO A 207 11.39 17.95 -6.69
C PRO A 207 11.15 17.86 -8.20
N GLU A 208 11.38 16.70 -8.84
CA GLU A 208 11.08 16.49 -10.25
C GLU A 208 9.60 16.68 -10.56
N ILE A 209 8.72 16.08 -9.72
CA ILE A 209 7.27 16.23 -9.87
C ILE A 209 6.85 17.65 -9.59
N PHE A 210 7.34 18.27 -8.51
CA PHE A 210 7.01 19.63 -8.13
C PHE A 210 7.27 20.62 -9.28
N GLU A 211 8.40 20.49 -9.96
CA GLU A 211 8.70 21.32 -11.15
C GLU A 211 7.78 20.98 -12.34
N ALA A 212 7.53 19.68 -12.58
CA ALA A 212 6.77 19.23 -13.75
C ALA A 212 5.30 19.65 -13.73
N ILE A 213 4.68 19.78 -12.53
CA ILE A 213 3.25 20.13 -12.42
C ILE A 213 2.97 21.62 -12.27
N LYS A 214 3.98 22.48 -12.10
CA LYS A 214 3.80 23.95 -12.00
C LYS A 214 2.87 24.55 -13.06
N PRO A 215 2.92 24.14 -14.34
CA PRO A 215 2.00 24.68 -15.36
C PRO A 215 0.52 24.37 -15.14
N TYR A 216 0.21 23.38 -14.30
CA TYR A 216 -1.15 22.87 -14.07
C TYR A 216 -1.80 23.47 -12.80
N GLY A 217 -1.10 24.36 -12.08
CA GLY A 217 -1.58 25.01 -10.88
C GLY A 217 -1.07 24.40 -9.58
N ASP A 218 -1.69 24.79 -8.47
CA ASP A 218 -1.30 24.40 -7.11
C ASP A 218 -1.90 23.03 -6.73
N ILE A 219 -1.41 21.96 -7.35
CA ILE A 219 -1.80 20.59 -7.01
C ILE A 219 -0.87 20.10 -5.89
N PRO A 220 -1.37 19.82 -4.67
CA PRO A 220 -0.53 19.36 -3.58
C PRO A 220 0.03 17.96 -3.84
N ILE A 221 1.29 17.75 -3.42
CA ILE A 221 2.01 16.49 -3.50
C ILE A 221 2.13 15.91 -2.10
N LEU A 222 1.69 14.68 -1.88
CA LEU A 222 2.05 13.92 -0.70
C LEU A 222 3.27 13.05 -1.00
N ALA A 223 4.32 13.21 -0.23
CA ALA A 223 5.52 12.38 -0.36
C ALA A 223 5.31 11.01 0.24
N ALA A 224 5.59 9.96 -0.52
CA ALA A 224 5.48 8.56 -0.10
C ALA A 224 6.78 7.81 -0.39
N GLY A 225 7.12 6.85 0.48
CA GLY A 225 8.32 6.03 0.35
C GLY A 225 9.44 6.42 1.29
N GLY A 226 9.77 5.55 2.23
CA GLY A 226 10.87 5.71 3.17
C GLY A 226 10.64 6.71 4.30
N ILE A 227 9.52 7.42 4.34
CA ILE A 227 9.20 8.42 5.37
C ILE A 227 8.63 7.70 6.60
N MET A 228 9.35 7.77 7.72
CA MET A 228 9.07 7.06 8.97
C MET A 228 9.02 7.97 10.19
N ASN A 229 9.38 9.25 10.04
CA ASN A 229 9.44 10.23 11.13
C ASN A 229 9.23 11.67 10.63
N GLY A 230 9.08 12.59 11.57
CA GLY A 230 8.84 14.00 11.30
C GLY A 230 9.99 14.72 10.61
N GLN A 231 11.25 14.37 10.89
CA GLN A 231 12.43 14.99 10.26
C GLN A 231 12.45 14.67 8.75
N GLN A 232 12.14 13.42 8.36
CA GLN A 232 12.04 13.03 6.96
C GLN A 232 10.86 13.74 6.28
N MET A 233 9.73 13.90 6.98
CA MET A 233 8.58 14.65 6.48
C MET A 233 8.93 16.13 6.26
N ALA A 234 9.63 16.78 7.19
CA ALA A 234 10.10 18.16 7.05
C ALA A 234 11.02 18.33 5.83
N ALA A 235 11.95 17.39 5.62
CA ALA A 235 12.82 17.35 4.45
C ALA A 235 12.02 17.21 3.13
N ALA A 236 11.04 16.30 3.09
CA ALA A 236 10.17 16.14 1.93
C ALA A 236 9.36 17.40 1.62
N MET A 237 8.86 18.10 2.65
CA MET A 237 8.14 19.35 2.48
C MET A 237 9.07 20.50 2.01
N ALA A 238 10.32 20.52 2.44
CA ALA A 238 11.32 21.45 1.92
C ALA A 238 11.63 21.24 0.43
N MET A 239 11.41 20.01 -0.09
CA MET A 239 11.56 19.69 -1.53
C MET A 239 10.30 19.98 -2.36
N GLY A 240 9.20 20.45 -1.75
CA GLY A 240 7.97 20.82 -2.46
C GLY A 240 6.76 19.94 -2.15
N ALA A 241 6.86 18.96 -1.25
CA ALA A 241 5.70 18.21 -0.80
C ALA A 241 4.80 19.06 0.12
N GLY A 242 3.48 18.83 0.06
CA GLY A 242 2.50 19.46 0.95
C GLY A 242 2.20 18.63 2.22
N GLY A 243 2.81 17.45 2.34
CA GLY A 243 2.64 16.52 3.46
C GLY A 243 3.26 15.16 3.16
N ALA A 244 3.03 14.17 4.03
CA ALA A 244 3.53 12.82 3.90
C ALA A 244 2.39 11.79 3.80
N TRP A 245 2.62 10.76 2.99
CA TRP A 245 1.79 9.56 2.87
C TRP A 245 2.59 8.36 3.32
N CYS A 246 2.26 7.80 4.46
CA CYS A 246 3.03 6.74 5.11
C CYS A 246 2.22 5.45 5.21
N GLY A 247 2.85 4.31 4.89
CA GLY A 247 2.27 2.98 5.03
C GLY A 247 3.00 2.15 6.09
N SER A 248 4.31 1.98 5.91
CA SER A 248 5.12 1.03 6.69
C SER A 248 5.16 1.32 8.20
N VAL A 249 5.12 2.58 8.60
CA VAL A 249 5.17 2.97 10.02
C VAL A 249 3.95 2.49 10.81
N TRP A 250 2.83 2.27 10.15
CA TRP A 250 1.59 1.81 10.78
C TRP A 250 1.54 0.30 10.98
N LEU A 251 2.39 -0.47 10.29
CA LEU A 251 2.35 -1.94 10.31
C LEU A 251 2.68 -2.54 11.67
N THR A 252 3.49 -1.86 12.47
CA THR A 252 3.91 -2.33 13.80
C THR A 252 3.15 -1.67 14.95
N THR A 253 2.15 -0.81 14.65
CA THR A 253 1.35 -0.16 15.69
C THR A 253 0.48 -1.18 16.44
N ILE A 254 0.05 -0.79 17.66
CA ILE A 254 -0.78 -1.65 18.51
C ILE A 254 -2.10 -1.98 17.81
N GLU A 255 -2.69 -1.00 17.12
CA GLU A 255 -3.95 -1.12 16.39
C GLU A 255 -3.87 -1.97 15.13
N SER A 256 -2.66 -2.17 14.57
CA SER A 256 -2.47 -2.93 13.33
C SER A 256 -2.88 -4.41 13.52
N GLU A 257 -3.62 -4.95 12.56
CA GLU A 257 -4.03 -6.36 12.52
C GLU A 257 -2.92 -7.30 12.02
N LEU A 258 -1.74 -6.76 11.69
CA LEU A 258 -0.62 -7.59 11.23
C LEU A 258 -0.22 -8.60 12.32
N PRO A 259 -0.03 -9.90 11.99
CA PRO A 259 0.39 -10.91 12.95
C PRO A 259 1.65 -10.52 13.72
N LEU A 260 1.67 -10.86 15.03
CA LEU A 260 2.77 -10.48 15.93
C LEU A 260 4.14 -10.92 15.40
N VAL A 261 4.23 -12.15 14.86
CA VAL A 261 5.44 -12.67 14.25
C VAL A 261 6.00 -11.76 13.15
N MET A 262 5.11 -11.09 12.41
CA MET A 262 5.54 -10.18 11.35
C MET A 262 5.94 -8.81 11.88
N LYS A 263 5.23 -8.30 12.91
CA LYS A 263 5.62 -7.07 13.61
C LYS A 263 7.02 -7.21 14.24
N GLU A 264 7.29 -8.33 14.90
CA GLU A 264 8.60 -8.65 15.48
C GLU A 264 9.69 -8.68 14.41
N LYS A 265 9.49 -9.42 13.30
CA LYS A 265 10.44 -9.45 12.17
C LYS A 265 10.73 -8.05 11.62
N MET A 266 9.72 -7.18 11.53
CA MET A 266 9.92 -5.80 11.05
C MET A 266 10.71 -4.94 12.04
N ILE A 267 10.46 -5.08 13.34
CA ILE A 267 11.16 -4.33 14.40
C ILE A 267 12.64 -4.75 14.49
N GLU A 268 12.94 -6.03 14.26
CA GLU A 268 14.30 -6.57 14.23
C GLU A 268 15.06 -6.24 12.94
N ALA A 269 14.34 -5.95 11.85
CA ALA A 269 14.93 -5.71 10.55
C ALA A 269 15.69 -4.38 10.47
N ASN A 270 16.66 -4.32 9.57
CA ASN A 270 17.31 -3.09 9.15
C ASN A 270 16.92 -2.73 7.69
N SER A 271 17.27 -1.53 7.25
CA SER A 271 16.87 -0.99 5.94
C SER A 271 17.39 -1.79 4.73
N SER A 272 18.49 -2.55 4.89
CA SER A 272 19.02 -3.41 3.83
C SER A 272 18.28 -4.75 3.70
N GLN A 273 17.45 -5.11 4.67
CA GLN A 273 16.66 -6.34 4.66
C GLN A 273 15.30 -6.18 3.97
N THR A 274 15.22 -5.32 2.99
CA THR A 274 14.08 -5.25 2.07
C THR A 274 14.54 -5.50 0.64
N ILE A 275 13.70 -6.15 -0.14
CA ILE A 275 13.98 -6.45 -1.54
C ILE A 275 12.87 -5.95 -2.45
N ARG A 276 13.24 -5.36 -3.60
CA ARG A 276 12.31 -5.00 -4.67
C ARG A 276 12.34 -6.09 -5.72
N SER A 277 11.36 -6.97 -5.67
CA SER A 277 11.29 -8.21 -6.44
C SER A 277 9.96 -8.33 -7.19
N LYS A 278 9.91 -9.20 -8.20
CA LYS A 278 8.69 -9.61 -8.90
C LYS A 278 8.04 -10.85 -8.28
N SER A 279 8.69 -11.48 -7.31
CA SER A 279 8.32 -12.78 -6.73
C SER A 279 6.89 -12.85 -6.19
N ARG A 280 6.30 -11.72 -5.77
CA ARG A 280 4.97 -11.69 -5.16
C ARG A 280 3.83 -11.58 -6.18
N THR A 281 3.98 -10.72 -7.18
CA THR A 281 2.87 -10.35 -8.08
C THR A 281 3.23 -10.36 -9.56
N GLY A 282 4.47 -10.66 -9.92
CA GLY A 282 4.96 -10.51 -11.29
C GLY A 282 5.33 -9.07 -11.68
N LYS A 283 5.07 -8.11 -10.79
CA LYS A 283 5.52 -6.71 -10.92
C LYS A 283 6.46 -6.37 -9.77
N HIS A 284 7.40 -5.47 -10.01
CA HIS A 284 8.32 -5.03 -8.97
C HIS A 284 7.57 -4.45 -7.76
N SER A 285 7.73 -5.09 -6.61
CA SER A 285 7.21 -4.63 -5.33
C SER A 285 8.24 -4.83 -4.23
N ARG A 286 8.27 -3.93 -3.24
CA ARG A 286 9.21 -4.02 -2.12
C ARG A 286 8.56 -4.71 -0.93
N GLN A 287 9.29 -5.68 -0.39
CA GLN A 287 8.87 -6.50 0.74
C GLN A 287 10.07 -6.84 1.64
N LEU A 288 9.81 -7.34 2.83
CA LEU A 288 10.86 -7.83 3.73
C LEU A 288 11.54 -9.07 3.13
N VAL A 289 12.86 -9.15 3.25
CA VAL A 289 13.63 -10.33 2.86
C VAL A 289 13.21 -11.52 3.74
N SER A 290 13.05 -12.67 3.14
CA SER A 290 12.73 -13.94 3.79
C SER A 290 13.22 -15.10 2.94
N SER A 291 13.25 -16.31 3.48
CA SER A 291 13.62 -17.51 2.70
C SER A 291 12.72 -17.71 1.47
N TRP A 292 11.47 -17.23 1.51
CA TRP A 292 10.61 -17.22 0.32
C TRP A 292 11.16 -16.30 -0.77
N THR A 293 11.53 -15.07 -0.42
CA THR A 293 12.07 -14.11 -1.41
C THR A 293 13.42 -14.56 -1.93
N GLU A 294 14.28 -15.12 -1.07
CA GLU A 294 15.60 -15.63 -1.45
C GLU A 294 15.48 -16.80 -2.43
N ALA A 295 14.51 -17.68 -2.25
CA ALA A 295 14.26 -18.79 -3.18
C ALA A 295 13.89 -18.30 -4.58
N TRP A 296 13.12 -17.19 -4.70
CA TRP A 296 12.75 -16.60 -5.98
C TRP A 296 13.86 -15.77 -6.64
N GLU A 297 14.86 -15.31 -5.89
CA GLU A 297 16.01 -14.55 -6.39
C GLU A 297 17.24 -15.45 -6.62
N ALA A 298 17.14 -16.76 -6.36
CA ALA A 298 18.23 -17.71 -6.62
C ALA A 298 18.54 -17.76 -8.13
N PRO A 299 19.82 -18.01 -8.52
CA PRO A 299 20.23 -18.01 -9.93
C PRO A 299 19.51 -19.04 -10.81
N ASP A 300 19.00 -20.11 -10.20
CA ASP A 300 18.28 -21.22 -10.82
C ASP A 300 16.77 -21.17 -10.58
N ALA A 301 16.26 -20.07 -10.00
CA ALA A 301 14.84 -19.88 -9.76
C ALA A 301 14.05 -19.70 -11.06
N LEU A 302 12.76 -20.03 -11.01
CA LEU A 302 11.84 -19.73 -12.10
C LEU A 302 11.63 -18.22 -12.25
N GLU A 303 11.52 -17.76 -13.49
CA GLU A 303 11.12 -16.35 -13.75
C GLU A 303 9.69 -16.10 -13.25
N PRO A 304 9.46 -15.04 -12.46
CA PRO A 304 8.11 -14.73 -12.01
C PRO A 304 7.13 -14.50 -13.16
N LEU A 305 5.97 -15.14 -13.08
CA LEU A 305 4.89 -15.00 -14.07
C LEU A 305 4.31 -13.58 -14.08
N PRO A 306 3.72 -13.12 -15.19
CA PRO A 306 3.01 -11.85 -15.21
C PRO A 306 1.79 -11.89 -14.27
N MET A 307 1.42 -10.72 -13.71
CA MET A 307 0.17 -10.56 -12.95
C MET A 307 -1.05 -10.91 -13.83
N PRO A 308 -2.05 -11.65 -13.35
CA PRO A 308 -2.24 -12.09 -11.96
C PRO A 308 -1.65 -13.47 -11.64
N LEU A 309 -1.07 -14.19 -12.61
CA LEU A 309 -0.64 -15.59 -12.44
C LEU A 309 0.36 -15.75 -11.29
N GLN A 310 1.32 -14.84 -11.15
CA GLN A 310 2.31 -14.91 -10.06
C GLN A 310 1.64 -14.82 -8.68
N THR A 311 0.63 -14.00 -8.52
CA THR A 311 -0.13 -13.91 -7.27
C THR A 311 -0.81 -15.24 -6.92
N MET A 312 -1.34 -15.94 -7.93
CA MET A 312 -1.95 -17.26 -7.76
C MET A 312 -0.92 -18.33 -7.35
N VAL A 313 0.33 -18.20 -7.79
CA VAL A 313 1.43 -19.07 -7.37
C VAL A 313 1.85 -18.79 -5.93
N THR A 314 1.91 -17.53 -5.53
CA THR A 314 2.59 -17.06 -4.31
C THR A 314 1.67 -16.95 -3.09
N ASP A 315 0.46 -16.44 -3.25
CA ASP A 315 -0.39 -16.12 -2.09
C ASP A 315 -0.86 -17.36 -1.32
N PRO A 316 -1.33 -18.46 -1.94
CA PRO A 316 -1.82 -19.62 -1.20
C PRO A 316 -0.76 -20.24 -0.26
N PRO A 317 0.48 -20.54 -0.70
CA PRO A 317 1.51 -21.09 0.19
C PRO A 317 1.94 -20.07 1.28
N LEU A 318 2.00 -18.78 0.98
CA LEU A 318 2.30 -17.77 2.01
C LEU A 318 1.19 -17.63 3.05
N ILE A 319 -0.08 -17.72 2.67
CA ILE A 319 -1.20 -17.75 3.62
C ILE A 319 -1.06 -18.95 4.58
N LYS A 320 -0.72 -20.13 4.07
CA LYS A 320 -0.43 -21.32 4.90
C LYS A 320 0.74 -21.06 5.83
N ALA A 321 1.84 -20.51 5.30
CA ALA A 321 3.02 -20.16 6.10
C ALA A 321 2.69 -19.14 7.22
N PHE A 322 1.91 -18.10 6.94
CA PHE A 322 1.48 -17.15 7.96
C PHE A 322 0.73 -17.83 9.10
N LYS A 323 -0.28 -18.66 8.80
CA LYS A 323 -1.04 -19.39 9.82
C LYS A 323 -0.16 -20.31 10.69
N LEU A 324 0.80 -20.99 10.07
CA LEU A 324 1.75 -21.86 10.78
C LEU A 324 2.74 -21.05 11.63
N ALA A 325 3.22 -19.91 11.13
CA ALA A 325 4.11 -19.02 11.85
C ALA A 325 3.46 -18.44 13.12
N GLU A 326 2.17 -18.07 13.04
CA GLU A 326 1.37 -17.67 14.21
C GLU A 326 1.23 -18.81 15.22
N GLY A 327 1.14 -20.04 14.73
CA GLY A 327 1.16 -21.26 15.55
C GLY A 327 2.54 -21.63 16.12
N GLY A 328 3.60 -20.88 15.84
CA GLY A 328 4.95 -21.08 16.36
C GLY A 328 5.83 -22.02 15.53
N HIS A 329 5.47 -22.33 14.28
CA HIS A 329 6.29 -23.17 13.40
C HIS A 329 7.52 -22.39 12.89
N GLU A 330 8.73 -22.78 13.29
CA GLU A 330 9.97 -22.03 13.00
C GLU A 330 10.26 -21.89 11.50
N GLY A 331 10.17 -22.96 10.71
CA GLY A 331 10.38 -22.88 9.26
C GLY A 331 9.36 -21.96 8.56
N ALA A 332 8.14 -21.88 9.07
CA ALA A 332 7.14 -20.94 8.56
C ALA A 332 7.49 -19.48 8.89
N LYS A 333 8.06 -19.22 10.06
CA LYS A 333 8.56 -17.89 10.43
C LYS A 333 9.66 -17.42 9.49
N GLU A 334 10.52 -18.31 9.00
CA GLU A 334 11.55 -17.97 8.02
C GLU A 334 10.96 -17.54 6.67
N LEU A 335 9.86 -18.18 6.24
CA LEU A 335 9.22 -17.96 4.95
C LEU A 335 8.38 -16.68 4.88
N VAL A 336 7.69 -16.30 5.98
CA VAL A 336 6.75 -15.18 5.92
C VAL A 336 7.44 -13.86 5.60
N THR A 337 6.81 -13.12 4.68
CA THR A 337 7.23 -11.79 4.21
C THR A 337 6.00 -10.90 4.05
N TYR A 338 6.18 -9.59 4.16
CA TYR A 338 5.12 -8.63 3.95
C TYR A 338 5.66 -7.37 3.26
N TRP A 339 4.79 -6.63 2.60
CA TRP A 339 5.16 -5.38 1.97
C TRP A 339 5.56 -4.34 3.02
N VAL A 340 6.79 -3.88 2.96
CA VAL A 340 7.35 -2.85 3.83
C VAL A 340 8.43 -2.08 3.07
N GLY A 341 8.51 -0.77 3.31
CA GLY A 341 9.52 0.10 2.71
C GLY A 341 10.89 0.00 3.39
N GLN A 342 11.91 0.60 2.75
CA GLN A 342 13.27 0.63 3.28
C GLN A 342 13.38 1.33 4.64
N GLY A 343 12.39 2.15 4.99
CA GLY A 343 12.31 2.77 6.31
C GLY A 343 12.13 1.78 7.47
N VAL A 344 11.92 0.48 7.22
CA VAL A 344 11.77 -0.57 8.23
C VAL A 344 12.87 -0.53 9.30
N GLY A 345 14.11 -0.18 8.93
CA GLY A 345 15.22 -0.05 9.86
C GLY A 345 15.07 1.05 10.92
N LEU A 346 14.07 1.92 10.77
CA LEU A 346 13.71 2.96 11.75
C LEU A 346 12.58 2.53 12.71
N LEU A 347 11.92 1.40 12.44
CA LEU A 347 10.96 0.79 13.37
C LEU A 347 11.72 0.15 14.53
N LYS A 348 11.46 0.57 15.76
CA LYS A 348 12.20 0.08 16.95
C LYS A 348 11.30 -0.57 18.00
N HIS A 349 10.03 -0.25 17.99
CA HIS A 349 9.06 -0.75 18.98
C HIS A 349 7.63 -0.65 18.42
N SER A 350 6.73 -1.34 19.08
CA SER A 350 5.30 -1.24 18.81
C SER A 350 4.68 -0.22 19.75
N ILE A 351 4.12 0.86 19.21
CA ILE A 351 3.42 1.92 19.94
C ILE A 351 2.05 2.17 19.33
N SER A 352 1.23 2.99 19.96
CA SER A 352 -0.07 3.34 19.37
C SER A 352 0.10 4.21 18.11
N ALA A 353 -0.87 4.13 17.20
CA ALA A 353 -0.87 4.99 16.01
C ALA A 353 -0.97 6.49 16.38
N SER A 354 -1.61 6.82 17.50
CA SER A 354 -1.65 8.18 18.04
C SER A 354 -0.27 8.66 18.50
N ASP A 355 0.53 7.79 19.16
CA ASP A 355 1.89 8.12 19.56
C ASP A 355 2.79 8.31 18.33
N VAL A 356 2.65 7.49 17.29
CA VAL A 356 3.33 7.70 16.01
C VAL A 356 3.03 9.08 15.44
N VAL A 357 1.76 9.52 15.43
CA VAL A 357 1.41 10.87 14.96
C VAL A 357 2.08 11.94 15.80
N GLN A 358 2.16 11.74 17.13
CA GLN A 358 2.83 12.68 18.04
C GLN A 358 4.34 12.73 17.79
N GLU A 359 5.00 11.57 17.62
CA GLU A 359 6.43 11.51 17.25
C GLU A 359 6.72 12.19 15.92
N PHE A 360 5.80 12.09 14.94
CA PHE A 360 5.93 12.84 13.69
C PHE A 360 5.83 14.36 13.89
N LYS A 361 4.92 14.84 14.75
CA LYS A 361 4.80 16.28 15.06
C LYS A 361 6.07 16.80 15.73
N GLU A 362 6.56 16.09 16.74
CA GLU A 362 7.78 16.45 17.47
C GLU A 362 9.01 16.44 16.54
N GLY A 363 9.23 15.34 15.82
CA GLY A 363 10.34 15.24 14.89
C GLY A 363 10.29 16.23 13.73
N PHE A 364 9.09 16.66 13.32
CA PHE A 364 8.93 17.73 12.34
C PHE A 364 9.42 19.08 12.88
N ILE A 365 9.09 19.40 14.13
CA ILE A 365 9.53 20.61 14.81
C ILE A 365 11.06 20.57 14.97
N ASP A 366 11.62 19.46 15.46
CA ASP A 366 13.08 19.29 15.60
C ASP A 366 13.82 19.50 14.28
N GLY A 367 13.26 18.94 13.19
CA GLY A 367 13.82 19.11 11.86
C GLY A 367 13.84 20.57 11.39
N TYR A 368 12.75 21.28 11.63
CA TYR A 368 12.63 22.71 11.32
C TYR A 368 13.59 23.57 12.15
N GLU A 369 13.62 23.37 13.48
CA GLU A 369 14.49 24.11 14.40
C GLU A 369 15.97 23.92 14.03
N ARG A 370 16.39 22.69 13.74
CA ARG A 370 17.74 22.39 13.29
C ARG A 370 18.15 23.16 12.04
N LEU A 371 17.25 23.28 11.04
CA LEU A 371 17.52 24.06 9.83
C LEU A 371 17.56 25.56 10.12
N HIS A 372 16.71 26.03 11.05
CA HIS A 372 16.66 27.43 11.43
C HIS A 372 17.93 27.87 12.15
N GLU A 373 18.49 27.05 13.01
CA GLU A 373 19.79 27.33 13.71
C GLU A 373 20.91 27.59 12.72
N PHE A 374 21.05 26.74 11.68
CA PHE A 374 22.08 26.96 10.63
C PHE A 374 21.94 28.27 9.84
N MET A 375 20.75 28.87 9.81
CA MET A 375 20.53 30.14 9.11
C MET A 375 20.81 31.36 9.99
N GLN A 376 21.02 31.17 11.32
CA GLN A 376 21.32 32.22 12.27
C GLN A 376 22.84 32.37 12.54
N GLU A 377 23.66 31.38 12.19
CA GLU A 377 25.13 31.42 12.21
C GLU A 377 25.68 32.10 10.93
#